data_67eaa051e4fdd8aaccde37cfbe4e8363
#
_entry.id   67eaa051e4fdd8aaccde37cfbe4e8363
#
_cell.length_a   1.000
_cell.length_b   1.000
_cell.length_c   1.000
_cell.angle_alpha   90.00
_cell.angle_beta   90.00
_cell.angle_gamma   90.00
#
_symmetry.space_group_name_H-M   'P 1'
#
loop_
_entity.id
_entity.type
_entity.pdbx_description
1 polymer ?
#
loop_
_entity_poly.entity_id
_entity_poly.type
_entity_poly.pdbx_seq_one_letter_code
_entity_poly.pdbx_strand_id
1 'polypeptide(L)'
;MGVVAERYIKEAKERIAKTLKADEKEILFTSGGTESNNMALIGTALANKRAGNHIITTSIEHASVLSPLAYLEEQGFRVTYLTVDENGQISLDELRDAVCEDTILVSMMMVNNEIGAVEPIAEAAKIVKEKNPNTIIHVDAIQAYGKYLICPKKLGIDLLLSLIHI
;
A
#
# COMPACT_ATOMS: atom_id res chain seq x y z
N MET A 1 -21.35 8.67 -27.23
CA MET A 1 -20.18 7.83 -26.85
C MET A 1 -19.88 7.91 -25.33
N GLY A 2 -19.95 9.08 -24.67
CA GLY A 2 -19.63 9.21 -23.22
C GLY A 2 -20.44 8.31 -22.29
N VAL A 3 -21.76 8.29 -22.41
CA VAL A 3 -22.65 7.49 -21.52
C VAL A 3 -22.35 5.98 -21.57
N VAL A 4 -21.97 5.46 -22.75
CA VAL A 4 -21.63 4.03 -22.89
C VAL A 4 -20.30 3.73 -22.21
N ALA A 5 -19.30 4.59 -22.38
CA ALA A 5 -17.99 4.44 -21.72
C ALA A 5 -18.10 4.53 -20.19
N GLU A 6 -18.88 5.50 -19.68
CA GLU A 6 -19.14 5.63 -18.24
C GLU A 6 -19.78 4.37 -17.65
N ARG A 7 -20.73 3.76 -18.37
CA ARG A 7 -21.34 2.51 -17.94
C ARG A 7 -20.32 1.38 -17.80
N TYR A 8 -19.42 1.20 -18.77
CA TYR A 8 -18.38 0.16 -18.69
C TYR A 8 -17.42 0.39 -17.52
N ILE A 9 -17.02 1.66 -17.29
CA ILE A 9 -16.18 2.01 -16.15
C ILE A 9 -16.89 1.68 -14.83
N LYS A 10 -18.16 2.04 -14.70
CA LYS A 10 -18.97 1.77 -13.52
C LYS A 10 -19.09 0.25 -13.26
N GLU A 11 -19.50 -0.50 -14.29
CA GLU A 11 -19.61 -1.96 -14.20
C GLU A 11 -18.27 -2.61 -13.79
N ALA A 12 -17.13 -2.13 -14.31
CA ALA A 12 -15.82 -2.62 -13.94
C ALA A 12 -15.50 -2.32 -12.46
N LYS A 13 -15.78 -1.10 -11.99
CA LYS A 13 -15.62 -0.72 -10.57
C LYS A 13 -16.46 -1.61 -9.65
N GLU A 14 -17.74 -1.81 -9.98
CA GLU A 14 -18.65 -2.66 -9.21
C GLU A 14 -18.12 -4.10 -9.09
N ARG A 15 -17.61 -4.66 -10.20
CA ARG A 15 -17.04 -6.01 -10.21
C ARG A 15 -15.80 -6.12 -9.33
N ILE A 16 -14.86 -5.18 -9.45
CA ILE A 16 -13.63 -5.15 -8.65
C ILE A 16 -13.98 -4.94 -7.17
N ALA A 17 -14.81 -3.96 -6.84
CA ALA A 17 -15.25 -3.68 -5.48
C ALA A 17 -15.87 -4.91 -4.81
N LYS A 18 -16.67 -5.67 -5.55
CA LYS A 18 -17.27 -6.92 -5.06
C LYS A 18 -16.24 -7.98 -4.68
N THR A 19 -15.15 -8.11 -5.43
CA THR A 19 -14.06 -9.06 -5.08
C THR A 19 -13.32 -8.66 -3.82
N LEU A 20 -13.19 -7.36 -3.57
CA LEU A 20 -12.50 -6.78 -2.41
C LEU A 20 -13.42 -6.54 -1.20
N LYS A 21 -14.74 -6.75 -1.35
CA LYS A 21 -15.78 -6.37 -0.37
C LYS A 21 -15.70 -4.89 0.01
N ALA A 22 -15.47 -4.06 -0.99
CA ALA A 22 -15.37 -2.61 -0.91
C ALA A 22 -16.56 -1.94 -1.61
N ASP A 23 -16.69 -0.62 -1.48
CA ASP A 23 -17.63 0.20 -2.25
C ASP A 23 -17.05 0.56 -3.63
N GLU A 24 -17.89 0.66 -4.67
CA GLU A 24 -17.45 1.05 -6.01
C GLU A 24 -16.76 2.42 -6.05
N LYS A 25 -17.15 3.32 -5.13
CA LYS A 25 -16.57 4.66 -4.98
C LYS A 25 -15.14 4.63 -4.43
N GLU A 26 -14.75 3.53 -3.76
CA GLU A 26 -13.40 3.32 -3.26
C GLU A 26 -12.44 2.84 -4.37
N ILE A 27 -12.96 2.52 -5.59
CA ILE A 27 -12.14 2.07 -6.71
C ILE A 27 -11.75 3.26 -7.59
N LEU A 28 -10.45 3.46 -7.74
CA LEU A 28 -9.87 4.47 -8.63
C LEU A 28 -9.05 3.79 -9.73
N PHE A 29 -9.31 4.14 -10.98
CA PHE A 29 -8.49 3.72 -12.12
C PHE A 29 -7.42 4.75 -12.43
N THR A 30 -6.21 4.26 -12.68
CA THR A 30 -5.05 5.04 -13.09
C THR A 30 -4.47 4.47 -14.38
N SER A 31 -3.43 5.09 -14.93
CA SER A 31 -2.75 4.60 -16.12
C SER A 31 -1.84 3.38 -15.85
N GLY A 32 -1.54 3.07 -14.58
CA GLY A 32 -0.68 1.95 -14.21
C GLY A 32 -0.19 2.00 -12.77
N GLY A 33 0.55 0.96 -12.35
CA GLY A 33 1.02 0.80 -10.97
C GLY A 33 1.92 1.95 -10.51
N THR A 34 2.77 2.48 -11.39
CA THR A 34 3.65 3.61 -11.05
C THR A 34 2.85 4.86 -10.69
N GLU A 35 1.82 5.21 -11.49
CA GLU A 35 0.95 6.34 -11.16
C GLU A 35 0.19 6.09 -9.84
N SER A 36 -0.34 4.89 -9.65
CA SER A 36 -1.05 4.52 -8.44
C SER A 36 -0.17 4.63 -7.19
N ASN A 37 1.06 4.08 -7.24
CA ASN A 37 2.02 4.17 -6.14
C ASN A 37 2.42 5.63 -5.85
N ASN A 38 2.73 6.43 -6.88
CA ASN A 38 3.04 7.84 -6.69
C ASN A 38 1.87 8.60 -6.04
N MET A 39 0.66 8.38 -6.54
CA MET A 39 -0.55 9.03 -5.98
C MET A 39 -0.77 8.62 -4.52
N ALA A 40 -0.67 7.33 -4.20
CA ALA A 40 -0.87 6.82 -2.86
C ALA A 40 0.20 7.33 -1.89
N LEU A 41 1.48 7.19 -2.24
CA LEU A 41 2.59 7.50 -1.33
C LEU A 41 2.81 9.00 -1.17
N ILE A 42 2.98 9.72 -2.28
CA ILE A 42 3.22 11.18 -2.25
C ILE A 42 1.96 11.90 -1.75
N GLY A 43 0.78 11.51 -2.25
CA GLY A 43 -0.49 12.11 -1.82
C GLY A 43 -0.73 11.94 -0.33
N THR A 44 -0.53 10.74 0.22
CA THR A 44 -0.68 10.46 1.64
C THR A 44 0.33 11.23 2.48
N ALA A 45 1.61 11.23 2.09
CA ALA A 45 2.66 11.92 2.82
C ALA A 45 2.37 13.43 2.91
N LEU A 46 2.06 14.06 1.78
CA LEU A 46 1.77 15.50 1.75
C LEU A 46 0.49 15.87 2.52
N ALA A 47 -0.57 15.05 2.41
CA ALA A 47 -1.82 15.28 3.12
C ALA A 47 -1.65 15.17 4.65
N ASN A 48 -0.76 14.31 5.12
CA ASN A 48 -0.52 14.05 6.54
C ASN A 48 0.73 14.74 7.11
N LYS A 49 1.41 15.61 6.36
CA LYS A 49 2.65 16.30 6.78
C LYS A 49 2.54 17.05 8.11
N ARG A 50 1.33 17.45 8.51
CA ARG A 50 1.10 18.11 9.81
C ARG A 50 1.01 17.15 10.98
N ALA A 51 0.70 15.88 10.71
CA ALA A 51 0.59 14.82 11.73
C ALA A 51 1.93 14.16 12.00
N GLY A 52 2.84 14.17 11.03
CA GLY A 52 4.17 13.58 11.15
C GLY A 52 4.93 13.61 9.84
N ASN A 53 6.18 13.13 9.88
CA ASN A 53 7.04 13.08 8.71
C ASN A 53 7.75 11.72 8.55
N HIS A 54 7.33 10.70 9.30
CA HIS A 54 7.94 9.39 9.26
C HIS A 54 7.14 8.40 8.40
N ILE A 55 7.84 7.68 7.54
CA ILE A 55 7.31 6.66 6.65
C ILE A 55 8.12 5.38 6.86
N ILE A 56 7.45 4.24 6.88
CA ILE A 56 8.10 2.92 6.96
C ILE A 56 7.80 2.15 5.69
N THR A 57 8.81 1.46 5.16
CA THR A 57 8.66 0.57 4.00
C THR A 57 9.61 -0.62 4.14
N THR A 58 9.60 -1.55 3.17
CA THR A 58 10.54 -2.67 3.14
C THR A 58 11.69 -2.42 2.17
N SER A 59 12.82 -3.09 2.37
CA SER A 59 13.98 -2.98 1.48
C SER A 59 13.80 -3.70 0.14
N ILE A 60 12.74 -4.49 -0.01
CA ILE A 60 12.48 -5.33 -1.18
C ILE A 60 11.31 -4.84 -2.05
N GLU A 61 10.89 -3.60 -1.86
CA GLU A 61 9.80 -3.00 -2.64
C GLU A 61 10.18 -2.82 -4.12
N HIS A 62 9.16 -2.79 -4.96
CA HIS A 62 9.33 -2.46 -6.38
C HIS A 62 9.79 -1.01 -6.56
N ALA A 63 10.54 -0.72 -7.64
CA ALA A 63 11.05 0.62 -7.93
C ALA A 63 9.96 1.71 -7.97
N SER A 64 8.73 1.37 -8.35
CA SER A 64 7.59 2.31 -8.33
C SER A 64 7.17 2.75 -6.92
N VAL A 65 7.61 2.05 -5.87
CA VAL A 65 7.47 2.42 -4.45
C VAL A 65 8.74 3.13 -3.97
N LEU A 66 9.94 2.57 -4.25
CA LEU A 66 11.20 3.12 -3.77
C LEU A 66 11.49 4.52 -4.33
N SER A 67 11.20 4.76 -5.63
CA SER A 67 11.45 6.07 -6.26
C SER A 67 10.65 7.22 -5.64
N PRO A 68 9.31 7.12 -5.43
CA PRO A 68 8.56 8.17 -4.73
C PRO A 68 8.99 8.34 -3.26
N LEU A 69 9.45 7.28 -2.60
CA LEU A 69 9.96 7.40 -1.23
C LEU A 69 11.28 8.16 -1.19
N ALA A 70 12.22 7.89 -2.11
CA ALA A 70 13.45 8.66 -2.24
C ALA A 70 13.16 10.15 -2.52
N TYR A 71 12.18 10.46 -3.38
CA TYR A 71 11.74 11.82 -3.59
C TYR A 71 11.20 12.45 -2.28
N LEU A 72 10.42 11.71 -1.49
CA LEU A 72 9.90 12.20 -0.21
C LEU A 72 11.02 12.46 0.82
N GLU A 73 12.09 11.66 0.82
CA GLU A 73 13.28 11.93 1.63
C GLU A 73 13.92 13.29 1.27
N GLU A 74 14.03 13.59 -0.02
CA GLU A 74 14.50 14.91 -0.49
C GLU A 74 13.56 16.05 -0.06
N GLN A 75 12.26 15.77 0.16
CA GLN A 75 11.28 16.73 0.67
C GLN A 75 11.25 16.83 2.21
N GLY A 76 12.18 16.15 2.91
CA GLY A 76 12.35 16.21 4.35
C GLY A 76 11.52 15.19 5.15
N PHE A 77 10.96 14.17 4.51
CA PHE A 77 10.39 13.03 5.21
C PHE A 77 11.52 12.07 5.62
N ARG A 78 11.31 11.40 6.74
CA ARG A 78 12.21 10.34 7.22
C ARG A 78 11.64 8.98 6.80
N VAL A 79 12.41 8.19 6.06
CA VAL A 79 11.98 6.85 5.62
C VAL A 79 12.81 5.79 6.35
N THR A 80 12.12 4.84 6.97
CA THR A 80 12.73 3.64 7.54
C THR A 80 12.49 2.46 6.62
N TYR A 81 13.57 1.82 6.19
CA TYR A 81 13.53 0.63 5.34
C TYR A 81 13.76 -0.60 6.22
N LEU A 82 12.68 -1.37 6.45
CA LEU A 82 12.78 -2.63 7.18
C LEU A 82 13.61 -3.64 6.39
N THR A 83 14.46 -4.35 7.09
CA THR A 83 15.21 -5.45 6.54
C THR A 83 14.35 -6.71 6.44
N VAL A 84 14.75 -7.63 5.57
CA VAL A 84 14.09 -8.92 5.43
C VAL A 84 15.06 -10.05 5.77
N ASP A 85 14.51 -11.19 6.17
CA ASP A 85 15.28 -12.40 6.44
C ASP A 85 15.67 -13.13 5.13
N GLU A 86 16.28 -14.28 5.23
CA GLU A 86 16.70 -15.13 4.10
C GLU A 86 15.52 -15.64 3.24
N ASN A 87 14.29 -15.61 3.77
CA ASN A 87 13.06 -15.96 3.07
C ASN A 87 12.36 -14.73 2.45
N GLY A 88 12.92 -13.54 2.67
CA GLY A 88 12.38 -12.28 2.18
C GLY A 88 11.24 -11.72 3.03
N GLN A 89 11.09 -12.15 4.30
CA GLN A 89 10.04 -11.67 5.20
C GLN A 89 10.57 -10.63 6.19
N ILE A 90 9.75 -9.62 6.48
CA ILE A 90 10.07 -8.59 7.48
C ILE A 90 10.05 -9.16 8.90
N SER A 91 10.81 -8.54 9.80
CA SER A 91 10.67 -8.74 11.24
C SER A 91 9.52 -7.89 11.79
N LEU A 92 8.50 -8.54 12.38
CA LEU A 92 7.40 -7.83 13.04
C LEU A 92 7.87 -7.07 14.30
N ASP A 93 8.94 -7.51 14.94
CA ASP A 93 9.54 -6.81 16.08
C ASP A 93 10.27 -5.56 15.62
N GLU A 94 11.05 -5.62 14.51
CA GLU A 94 11.66 -4.44 13.90
C GLU A 94 10.59 -3.42 13.47
N LEU A 95 9.49 -3.86 12.85
CA LEU A 95 8.36 -3.00 12.53
C LEU A 95 7.78 -2.34 13.78
N ARG A 96 7.55 -3.13 14.84
CA ARG A 96 7.02 -2.61 16.11
C ARG A 96 7.92 -1.52 16.69
N ASP A 97 9.24 -1.73 16.66
CA ASP A 97 10.19 -0.76 17.20
C ASP A 97 10.31 0.50 16.34
N ALA A 98 10.16 0.36 15.02
CA ALA A 98 10.20 1.48 14.08
C ALA A 98 8.99 2.41 14.15
N VAL A 99 7.78 1.89 14.46
CA VAL A 99 6.56 2.71 14.53
C VAL A 99 6.62 3.68 15.71
N CYS A 100 6.39 4.98 15.44
CA CYS A 100 6.37 6.05 16.44
C CYS A 100 5.19 7.00 16.22
N GLU A 101 5.04 8.00 17.08
CA GLU A 101 3.88 8.94 17.05
C GLU A 101 3.80 9.73 15.74
N ASP A 102 4.94 10.07 15.13
CA ASP A 102 5.02 10.79 13.86
C ASP A 102 5.05 9.88 12.61
N THR A 103 4.82 8.56 12.76
CA THR A 103 4.67 7.64 11.64
C THR A 103 3.30 7.85 10.99
N ILE A 104 3.30 8.35 9.75
CA ILE A 104 2.08 8.67 9.01
C ILE A 104 1.71 7.61 7.97
N LEU A 105 2.67 6.83 7.51
CA LEU A 105 2.49 5.87 6.44
C LEU A 105 3.39 4.64 6.66
N VAL A 106 2.81 3.46 6.46
CA VAL A 106 3.55 2.20 6.30
C VAL A 106 3.18 1.62 4.94
N SER A 107 4.17 1.35 4.11
CA SER A 107 4.00 0.81 2.77
C SER A 107 4.71 -0.52 2.63
N MET A 108 4.00 -1.57 2.24
CA MET A 108 4.56 -2.92 2.07
C MET A 108 3.94 -3.60 0.86
N MET A 109 4.72 -4.36 0.11
CA MET A 109 4.17 -5.28 -0.88
C MET A 109 3.60 -6.53 -0.18
N MET A 110 2.49 -7.07 -0.70
CA MET A 110 1.90 -8.29 -0.15
C MET A 110 2.66 -9.55 -0.60
N VAL A 111 3.09 -9.56 -1.87
CA VAL A 111 3.89 -10.65 -2.46
C VAL A 111 5.00 -10.02 -3.28
N ASN A 112 6.24 -10.41 -3.00
CA ASN A 112 7.38 -9.89 -3.74
C ASN A 112 7.40 -10.40 -5.18
N ASN A 113 7.67 -9.52 -6.13
CA ASN A 113 7.64 -9.82 -7.57
C ASN A 113 8.82 -10.64 -8.07
N GLU A 114 9.93 -10.68 -7.34
CA GLU A 114 11.15 -11.37 -7.75
C GLU A 114 11.28 -12.75 -7.09
N ILE A 115 11.09 -12.81 -5.77
CA ILE A 115 11.32 -14.03 -4.98
C ILE A 115 10.04 -14.71 -4.50
N GLY A 116 8.88 -14.05 -4.64
CA GLY A 116 7.58 -14.61 -4.25
C GLY A 116 7.34 -14.67 -2.73
N ALA A 117 8.18 -14.00 -1.92
CA ALA A 117 7.95 -13.89 -0.49
C ALA A 117 6.59 -13.24 -0.21
N VAL A 118 5.89 -13.76 0.80
CA VAL A 118 4.56 -13.28 1.21
C VAL A 118 4.69 -12.59 2.56
N GLU A 119 4.38 -11.29 2.61
CA GLU A 119 4.49 -10.50 3.83
C GLU A 119 3.28 -10.69 4.76
N PRO A 120 3.48 -10.67 6.09
CA PRO A 120 2.42 -10.85 7.10
C PRO A 120 1.60 -9.57 7.29
N ILE A 121 0.87 -9.15 6.25
CA ILE A 121 0.17 -7.85 6.19
C ILE A 121 -0.81 -7.64 7.35
N ALA A 122 -1.60 -8.65 7.71
CA ALA A 122 -2.62 -8.51 8.76
C ALA A 122 -1.99 -8.27 10.14
N GLU A 123 -0.93 -9.02 10.45
CA GLU A 123 -0.17 -8.89 11.70
C GLU A 123 0.57 -7.55 11.75
N ALA A 124 1.20 -7.16 10.64
CA ALA A 124 1.88 -5.87 10.50
C ALA A 124 0.90 -4.70 10.69
N ALA A 125 -0.24 -4.73 9.99
CA ALA A 125 -1.27 -3.69 10.14
C ALA A 125 -1.79 -3.59 11.57
N LYS A 126 -2.00 -4.73 12.26
CA LYS A 126 -2.42 -4.75 13.66
C LYS A 126 -1.40 -4.07 14.56
N ILE A 127 -0.11 -4.42 14.44
CA ILE A 127 0.99 -3.82 15.21
C ILE A 127 1.03 -2.30 15.01
N VAL A 128 0.96 -1.85 13.76
CA VAL A 128 1.00 -0.43 13.42
C VAL A 128 -0.19 0.31 14.04
N LYS A 129 -1.41 -0.21 13.86
CA LYS A 129 -2.63 0.44 14.38
C LYS A 129 -2.73 0.41 15.91
N GLU A 130 -2.13 -0.56 16.58
CA GLU A 130 -2.04 -0.60 18.06
C GLU A 130 -1.11 0.50 18.59
N LYS A 131 -0.01 0.80 17.89
CA LYS A 131 0.95 1.85 18.27
C LYS A 131 0.52 3.25 17.84
N ASN A 132 0.05 3.38 16.60
CA ASN A 132 -0.43 4.63 16.05
C ASN A 132 -1.64 4.38 15.13
N PRO A 133 -2.87 4.51 15.64
CA PRO A 133 -4.09 4.20 14.90
C PRO A 133 -4.31 5.11 13.67
N ASN A 134 -3.65 6.27 13.61
CA ASN A 134 -3.78 7.22 12.50
C ASN A 134 -2.82 6.93 11.34
N THR A 135 -1.84 6.04 11.52
CA THR A 135 -0.93 5.65 10.44
C THR A 135 -1.69 4.98 9.30
N ILE A 136 -1.49 5.42 8.08
CA ILE A 136 -2.09 4.85 6.88
C ILE A 136 -1.30 3.59 6.47
N ILE A 137 -2.01 2.50 6.19
CA ILE A 137 -1.43 1.26 5.68
C ILE A 137 -1.67 1.18 4.17
N HIS A 138 -0.59 1.29 3.41
CA HIS A 138 -0.57 1.07 1.97
C HIS A 138 0.00 -0.31 1.64
N VAL A 139 -0.67 -1.04 0.75
CA VAL A 139 -0.22 -2.36 0.30
C VAL A 139 -0.17 -2.43 -1.23
N ASP A 140 1.00 -2.70 -1.76
CA ASP A 140 1.16 -3.10 -3.16
C ASP A 140 0.78 -4.58 -3.32
N ALA A 141 -0.37 -4.83 -3.92
CA ALA A 141 -0.91 -6.17 -4.13
C ALA A 141 -0.88 -6.61 -5.60
N ILE A 142 -0.01 -6.00 -6.42
CA ILE A 142 0.09 -6.33 -7.86
C ILE A 142 0.29 -7.83 -8.07
N GLN A 143 1.14 -8.48 -7.28
CA GLN A 143 1.40 -9.90 -7.40
C GLN A 143 0.40 -10.79 -6.64
N ALA A 144 -0.42 -10.20 -5.76
CA ALA A 144 -1.34 -10.93 -4.89
C ALA A 144 -2.79 -10.94 -5.40
N TYR A 145 -3.26 -9.83 -6.00
CA TYR A 145 -4.65 -9.69 -6.43
C TYR A 145 -5.00 -10.73 -7.52
N GLY A 146 -6.14 -11.38 -7.34
CA GLY A 146 -6.57 -12.48 -8.21
C GLY A 146 -5.99 -13.85 -7.86
N LYS A 147 -4.94 -13.92 -7.01
CA LYS A 147 -4.32 -15.15 -6.52
C LYS A 147 -4.70 -15.43 -5.06
N TYR A 148 -4.88 -14.38 -4.26
CA TYR A 148 -5.28 -14.43 -2.86
C TYR A 148 -6.64 -13.78 -2.67
N LEU A 149 -7.40 -14.24 -1.66
CA LEU A 149 -8.62 -13.57 -1.20
C LEU A 149 -8.22 -12.36 -0.36
N ILE A 150 -8.37 -11.18 -0.92
CA ILE A 150 -8.02 -9.92 -0.25
C ILE A 150 -9.30 -9.21 0.17
N CYS A 151 -9.43 -8.94 1.46
CA CYS A 151 -10.46 -8.07 2.02
C CYS A 151 -9.75 -6.94 2.80
N PRO A 152 -9.51 -5.77 2.17
CA PRO A 152 -8.71 -4.70 2.78
C PRO A 152 -9.15 -4.35 4.19
N LYS A 153 -10.43 -4.17 4.42
CA LYS A 153 -11.00 -3.85 5.76
C LYS A 153 -10.67 -4.90 6.83
N LYS A 154 -10.62 -6.19 6.46
CA LYS A 154 -10.27 -7.26 7.42
C LYS A 154 -8.77 -7.35 7.68
N LEU A 155 -7.96 -6.98 6.70
CA LEU A 155 -6.50 -6.99 6.79
C LEU A 155 -5.93 -5.69 7.38
N GLY A 156 -6.79 -4.70 7.66
CA GLY A 156 -6.35 -3.39 8.17
C GLY A 156 -5.67 -2.52 7.13
N ILE A 157 -5.94 -2.74 5.84
CA ILE A 157 -5.38 -2.01 4.72
C ILE A 157 -6.23 -0.78 4.44
N ASP A 158 -5.62 0.41 4.39
CA ASP A 158 -6.28 1.67 4.05
C ASP A 158 -6.19 1.97 2.53
N LEU A 159 -5.05 1.66 1.91
CA LEU A 159 -4.80 1.83 0.47
C LEU A 159 -4.27 0.53 -0.11
N LEU A 160 -5.00 -0.03 -1.08
CA LEU A 160 -4.60 -1.24 -1.81
C LEU A 160 -4.35 -0.89 -3.28
N LEU A 161 -3.16 -1.23 -3.76
CA LEU A 161 -2.80 -1.07 -5.16
C LEU A 161 -2.77 -2.42 -5.86
N SER A 162 -3.31 -2.47 -7.08
CA SER A 162 -3.23 -3.65 -7.94
C SER A 162 -3.21 -3.25 -9.41
N LEU A 163 -2.77 -4.18 -10.25
CA LEU A 163 -2.89 -4.11 -11.70
C LEU A 163 -3.86 -5.17 -12.19
N ILE A 164 -4.67 -4.80 -13.17
CA ILE A 164 -5.47 -5.75 -13.94
C ILE A 164 -4.69 -6.00 -15.23
N HIS A 165 -4.11 -7.17 -15.35
CA HIS A 165 -3.55 -7.61 -16.61
C HIS A 165 -4.69 -8.12 -17.49
N ILE A 166 -4.85 -7.49 -18.63
CA ILE A 166 -5.74 -7.93 -19.71
C ILE A 166 -4.98 -8.89 -20.62
#